data_5d70fc37ba19f06134ee1b4701f0def9
#
_entry.id   5d70fc37ba19f06134ee1b4701f0def9
#
_cell.length_a   1.000
_cell.length_b   1.000
_cell.length_c   1.000
_cell.angle_alpha   90.00
_cell.angle_beta   90.00
_cell.angle_gamma   90.00
#
_symmetry.space_group_name_H-M   'P 1'
#
loop_
_entity.id
_entity.type
_entity.pdbx_description
1 polymer ?
#
loop_
_entity_poly.entity_id
_entity_poly.type
_entity_poly.pdbx_seq_one_letter_code
_entity_poly.pdbx_strand_id
1 'polypeptide(L)' 'MIMFHSRLRDLREDNDLTQEQVAYLLGTSQTMYARYERGASDLPLRHLEALCRFYNVSADEILEIKSDDTRPKGQAKEPK' A
#
# COMPACT_ATOMS: atom_id res chain seq x y z
N MET A 1 -4.48 0.40 -14.40
CA MET A 1 -3.37 1.04 -13.70
C MET A 1 -3.55 0.96 -12.21
N ILE A 2 -2.48 0.72 -11.52
CA ILE A 2 -2.53 0.61 -10.08
C ILE A 2 -2.28 1.95 -9.46
N MET A 3 -3.19 2.38 -8.61
CA MET A 3 -3.09 3.69 -7.98
C MET A 3 -2.91 3.53 -6.48
N PHE A 4 -1.94 2.68 -6.10
CA PHE A 4 -1.79 2.37 -4.70
C PHE A 4 -1.37 3.57 -3.86
N HIS A 5 -0.76 4.55 -4.47
CA HIS A 5 -0.30 5.70 -3.70
C HIS A 5 -1.46 6.48 -3.10
N SER A 6 -2.60 6.52 -3.77
CA SER A 6 -3.75 7.22 -3.19
C SER A 6 -4.35 6.40 -2.05
N ARG A 7 -4.24 5.06 -2.11
CA ARG A 7 -4.69 4.23 -1.00
C ARG A 7 -3.82 4.44 0.23
N LEU A 8 -2.54 4.69 0.04
CA LEU A 8 -1.67 4.96 1.17
C LEU A 8 -2.15 6.19 1.92
N ARG A 9 -2.50 7.23 1.20
CA ARG A 9 -2.98 8.44 1.84
C ARG A 9 -4.33 8.20 2.51
N ASP A 10 -5.22 7.48 1.84
CA ASP A 10 -6.53 7.21 2.41
C ASP A 10 -6.42 6.46 3.73
N LEU A 11 -5.58 5.44 3.79
CA LEU A 11 -5.40 4.68 5.01
C LEU A 11 -4.80 5.53 6.11
N ARG A 12 -3.84 6.37 5.73
CA ARG A 12 -3.21 7.25 6.70
C ARG A 12 -4.23 8.24 7.30
N GLU A 13 -5.02 8.85 6.42
CA GLU A 13 -6.00 9.84 6.88
C GLU A 13 -7.13 9.19 7.66
N ASP A 14 -7.53 7.99 7.25
CA ASP A 14 -8.57 7.26 7.98
C ASP A 14 -8.13 6.94 9.40
N ASN A 15 -6.85 6.85 9.64
CA ASN A 15 -6.32 6.55 10.96
C ASN A 15 -5.77 7.79 11.66
N ASP A 16 -6.06 8.96 11.13
CA ASP A 16 -5.65 10.23 11.73
C ASP A 16 -4.15 10.34 11.94
N LEU A 17 -3.38 9.88 10.97
CA LEU A 17 -1.94 9.92 11.07
C LEU A 17 -1.37 10.96 10.13
N THR A 18 -0.22 11.52 10.52
CA THR A 18 0.52 12.41 9.65
C THR A 18 1.51 11.61 8.82
N GLN A 19 2.00 12.21 7.74
CA GLN A 19 3.04 11.58 6.95
C GLN A 19 4.28 11.29 7.79
N GLU A 20 4.60 12.20 8.71
CA GLU A 20 5.77 12.02 9.55
C GLU A 20 5.62 10.81 10.47
N GLN A 21 4.42 10.61 11.01
CA GLN A 21 4.18 9.47 11.87
C GLN A 21 4.33 8.14 11.12
N VAL A 22 3.79 8.08 9.91
CA VAL A 22 3.92 6.85 9.14
C VAL A 22 5.35 6.64 8.70
N ALA A 23 6.04 7.72 8.32
CA ALA A 23 7.45 7.60 7.96
C ALA A 23 8.26 7.03 9.11
N TYR A 24 7.97 7.48 10.30
CA TYR A 24 8.67 6.97 11.49
C TYR A 24 8.42 5.47 11.66
N LEU A 25 7.18 5.06 11.48
CA LEU A 25 6.84 3.64 11.56
C LEU A 25 7.62 2.81 10.57
N LEU A 26 7.82 3.34 9.39
CA LEU A 26 8.53 2.62 8.33
C LEU A 26 10.05 2.75 8.43
N GLY A 27 10.53 3.61 9.30
CA GLY A 27 11.96 3.83 9.41
C GLY A 27 12.53 4.64 8.25
N THR A 28 11.73 5.52 7.69
CA THR A 28 12.19 6.35 6.58
C THR A 28 11.90 7.81 6.91
N SER A 29 12.30 8.72 6.02
CA SER A 29 12.06 10.13 6.25
C SER A 29 10.67 10.53 5.78
N GLN A 30 10.17 11.63 6.33
CA GLN A 30 8.88 12.14 5.90
C GLN A 30 8.92 12.54 4.42
N THR A 31 10.03 13.09 3.97
CA THR A 31 10.20 13.44 2.57
C THR A 31 10.09 12.22 1.68
N MET A 32 10.72 11.13 2.08
CA MET A 32 10.67 9.91 1.29
C MET A 32 9.27 9.32 1.29
N TYR A 33 8.63 9.28 2.45
CA TYR A 33 7.29 8.75 2.53
C TYR A 33 6.32 9.57 1.67
N ALA A 34 6.47 10.90 1.68
CA ALA A 34 5.64 11.74 0.84
C ALA A 34 5.79 11.38 -0.63
N ARG A 35 6.97 10.96 -1.05
CA ARG A 35 7.17 10.55 -2.44
C ARG A 35 6.41 9.27 -2.74
N TYR A 36 6.29 8.38 -1.77
CA TYR A 36 5.49 7.17 -1.97
C TYR A 36 4.02 7.55 -2.18
N GLU A 37 3.50 8.48 -1.40
CA GLU A 37 2.09 8.87 -1.54
C GLU A 37 1.82 9.60 -2.84
N ARG A 38 2.81 10.29 -3.39
CA ARG A 38 2.63 10.97 -4.67
C ARG A 38 2.87 10.07 -5.86
N GLY A 39 3.36 8.87 -5.63
CA GLY A 39 3.72 8.00 -6.73
C GLY A 39 5.03 8.36 -7.37
N ALA A 40 5.84 9.19 -6.70
CA ALA A 40 7.13 9.62 -7.25
C ALA A 40 8.23 8.60 -7.01
N SER A 41 8.02 7.67 -6.11
CA SER A 41 9.00 6.61 -5.84
C SER A 41 8.24 5.32 -5.60
N ASP A 42 8.87 4.21 -5.94
CA ASP A 42 8.27 2.90 -5.70
C ASP A 42 8.34 2.56 -4.22
N LEU A 43 7.30 1.92 -3.74
CA LEU A 43 7.24 1.50 -2.35
C LEU A 43 7.96 0.17 -2.18
N PRO A 44 8.99 0.11 -1.35
CA PRO A 44 9.68 -1.18 -1.13
C PRO A 44 8.75 -2.20 -0.50
N LEU A 45 8.98 -3.46 -0.80
CA LEU A 45 8.15 -4.53 -0.26
C LEU A 45 8.17 -4.56 1.26
N ARG A 46 9.31 -4.25 1.87
CA ARG A 46 9.37 -4.27 3.32
C ARG A 46 8.46 -3.20 3.93
N HIS A 47 8.31 -2.07 3.24
CA HIS A 47 7.40 -1.03 3.72
C HIS A 47 5.96 -1.42 3.48
N LEU A 48 5.69 -2.06 2.36
CA LEU A 48 4.34 -2.56 2.08
C LEU A 48 3.92 -3.56 3.15
N GLU A 49 4.81 -4.47 3.51
CA GLU A 49 4.51 -5.44 4.53
C GLU A 49 4.24 -4.78 5.87
N ALA A 50 5.05 -3.79 6.24
CA ALA A 50 4.87 -3.09 7.49
C ALA A 50 3.53 -2.35 7.53
N LEU A 51 3.14 -1.76 6.43
CA LEU A 51 1.87 -1.06 6.36
C LEU A 51 0.69 -2.02 6.45
N CYS A 52 0.80 -3.16 5.80
CA CYS A 52 -0.25 -4.18 5.89
C CYS A 52 -0.46 -4.61 7.33
N ARG A 53 0.62 -4.82 8.05
CA ARG A 53 0.52 -5.21 9.45
C ARG A 53 -0.01 -4.10 10.31
N PHE A 54 0.46 -2.89 10.09
CA PHE A 54 0.07 -1.76 10.91
C PHE A 54 -1.41 -1.44 10.74
N TYR A 55 -1.87 -1.40 9.50
CA TYR A 55 -3.27 -1.07 9.23
C TYR A 55 -4.18 -2.30 9.29
N ASN A 56 -3.59 -3.48 9.41
CA ASN A 56 -4.34 -4.73 9.45
C ASN A 56 -5.16 -4.92 8.18
N VAL A 57 -4.51 -4.73 7.05
CA VAL A 57 -5.14 -4.89 5.74
C VAL A 57 -4.26 -5.77 4.89
N SER A 58 -4.81 -6.29 3.82
CA SER A 58 -4.03 -7.12 2.91
C SER A 58 -3.32 -6.26 1.89
N ALA A 59 -2.28 -6.81 1.28
CA ALA A 59 -1.58 -6.11 0.22
C ALA A 59 -2.51 -5.81 -0.95
N ASP A 60 -3.47 -6.70 -1.21
CA ASP A 60 -4.43 -6.47 -2.29
C ASP A 60 -5.21 -5.18 -2.05
N GLU A 61 -5.57 -4.90 -0.81
CA GLU A 61 -6.31 -3.69 -0.51
C GLU A 61 -5.48 -2.45 -0.76
N ILE A 62 -4.20 -2.50 -0.43
CA ILE A 62 -3.35 -1.35 -0.66
C ILE A 62 -3.05 -1.18 -2.14
N LEU A 63 -2.76 -2.26 -2.82
CA LEU A 63 -2.39 -2.20 -4.22
C LEU A 63 -3.58 -2.07 -5.15
N GLU A 64 -4.78 -2.30 -4.64
CA GLU A 64 -6.00 -2.20 -5.43
C GLU A 64 -5.96 -3.09 -6.65
N ILE A 65 -5.46 -4.30 -6.48
CA ILE A 65 -5.42 -5.23 -7.57
C ILE A 65 -6.81 -5.80 -7.78
N LYS A 66 -7.31 -5.64 -9.00
CA LYS A 66 -8.61 -6.17 -9.31
C LYS A 66 -8.45 -7.50 -9.96
N SER A 67 -9.11 -8.48 -9.41
CA SER A 67 -8.99 -9.80 -9.96
C SER A 67 -9.99 -10.10 -11.04
N ASP A 68 -10.92 -9.23 -11.20
CA ASP A 68 -12.00 -9.52 -12.11
C ASP A 68 -11.69 -9.30 -13.54
N ASP A 69 -10.71 -8.52 -13.81
CA ASP A 69 -10.61 -8.01 -15.12
C ASP A 69 -10.09 -8.99 -16.11
N THR A 70 -8.91 -9.47 -15.98
CA THR A 70 -8.36 -10.23 -17.06
C THR A 70 -8.08 -11.64 -16.70
N ARG A 71 -7.86 -11.95 -15.46
CA ARG A 71 -7.45 -13.25 -15.12
C ARG A 71 -8.58 -14.15 -14.91
N PRO A 72 -8.47 -15.38 -15.32
CA PRO A 72 -9.47 -16.36 -14.96
C PRO A 72 -9.45 -16.51 -13.49
N LYS A 73 -10.57 -16.62 -12.93
CA LYS A 73 -10.62 -16.71 -11.55
C LYS A 73 -10.04 -17.87 -11.04
N GLY A 74 -10.16 -18.72 -11.57
CA GLY A 74 -9.69 -19.82 -10.99
C GLY A 74 -8.33 -19.99 -10.89
N GLN A 75 -7.92 -19.52 -11.43
CA GLN A 75 -6.83 -19.86 -11.27
C GLN A 75 -6.15 -19.50 -10.40
N ALA A 76 -6.29 -19.33 -10.20
CA ALA A 76 -5.83 -18.84 -9.33
C ALA A 76 -5.53 -19.29 -8.30
N LYS A 77 -5.93 -19.75 -8.58
CA LYS A 77 -5.87 -19.95 -7.74
C LYS A 77 -5.30 -20.60 -7.29
N GLU A 78 -5.36 -21.00 -7.71
CA GLU A 78 -5.05 -21.60 -7.31
C GLU A 78 -4.60 -22.10 -6.96
N PRO A 79 -4.29 -22.51 -6.91
CA PRO A 79 -4.07 -23.14 -6.55
C PRO A 79 -3.72 -23.49 -6.12
N LYS A 80 -3.74 -23.87 -6.11
CA LYS A 80 -3.59 -24.22 -5.63
C LYS A 80 -3.44 -24.52 -5.33
#